data_44f86b5041baf6ca03c5954cbbce46d7
#
_entry.id   44f86b5041baf6ca03c5954cbbce46d7
#
_cell.length_a   1.000
_cell.length_b   1.000
_cell.length_c   1.000
_cell.angle_alpha   90.00
_cell.angle_beta   90.00
_cell.angle_gamma   90.00
#
_symmetry.space_group_name_H-M   'P 1'
#
loop_
_entity.id
_entity.type
_entity.pdbx_description
1 polymer ?
#
loop_
_entity_poly.entity_id
_entity_poly.type
_entity_poly.pdbx_seq_one_letter_code
_entity_poly.pdbx_strand_id
1 'polypeptide(L)'
;MRQRPKEQDKIERRHNFNPVEENLTPEQVKEEASRCLSCKNPRCVKGCPVNIHIPDFIKALKEDKLDEAGEIIRQTSMLPSVCGRVCPQERQCEGQCVLGIKGESIAIGALERYVGDNTAAKPVEITPTGKKVAIIGSGCAGITAASDLRKAGHDVTIFEALHQFGGVLRYGIPPFRLPRTVLDREIETLKAMGVKFEKNVVVGKSITLKELKDDGFDAIFICSGAGLPKMMNIAGENLNGVFSANEFLTRVNLMHANEESSATPLRVGKSVAVIGGGNVAMDAARTAVRVGFEKVYIVYRRTEAELPARLEEIRHAKEEGVIFQFLHAPCEILGKDGYVSGMKFEIMELGEPDESGRRKPVGTGRYATLDVDTVIVALGTGPNPIIQKSAKTEGLDFETDKKGYFTVNEETRETSIPTIFAGGDVAPVGTSNAINAMGAGKKAAKAINEYLESLK
;
A
#
# COMPACT_ATOMS: atom_id res chain seq x y z
N MET A 1 4.39 30.59 3.09
CA MET A 1 4.06 29.50 4.06
C MET A 1 3.63 28.30 3.25
N ARG A 2 3.96 27.06 3.70
CA ARG A 2 3.50 25.84 3.03
C ARG A 2 1.99 25.75 3.04
N GLN A 3 1.38 25.49 1.89
CA GLN A 3 -0.06 25.26 1.78
C GLN A 3 -0.41 23.86 2.31
N ARG A 4 -1.55 23.75 2.95
CA ARG A 4 -2.07 22.49 3.51
C ARG A 4 -3.50 22.27 3.06
N PRO A 5 -3.88 21.02 2.70
CA PRO A 5 -5.27 20.69 2.45
C PRO A 5 -6.14 21.02 3.67
N LYS A 6 -7.39 21.37 3.42
CA LYS A 6 -8.39 21.48 4.47
C LYS A 6 -8.77 20.07 4.93
N GLU A 7 -8.92 19.88 6.24
CA GLU A 7 -9.31 18.62 6.85
C GLU A 7 -10.72 18.69 7.42
N GLN A 8 -11.41 17.54 7.44
CA GLN A 8 -12.65 17.41 8.20
C GLN A 8 -12.41 17.68 9.70
N ASP A 9 -13.41 18.20 10.38
CA ASP A 9 -13.36 18.32 11.85
C ASP A 9 -13.04 16.98 12.50
N LYS A 10 -12.15 17.03 13.50
CA LYS A 10 -11.62 15.83 14.16
C LYS A 10 -12.67 15.00 14.89
N ILE A 11 -13.78 15.58 15.31
CA ILE A 11 -14.88 14.85 15.96
C ILE A 11 -15.80 14.27 14.89
N GLU A 12 -16.17 15.06 13.89
CA GLU A 12 -17.07 14.65 12.81
C GLU A 12 -16.50 13.46 12.01
N ARG A 13 -15.21 13.51 11.65
CA ARG A 13 -14.56 12.45 10.84
C ARG A 13 -14.46 11.09 11.53
N ARG A 14 -14.67 11.01 12.86
CA ARG A 14 -14.73 9.75 13.61
C ARG A 14 -15.96 8.91 13.31
N HIS A 15 -17.00 9.52 12.73
CA HIS A 15 -18.31 8.92 12.50
C HIS A 15 -18.62 8.68 11.01
N ASN A 16 -17.63 8.84 10.14
CA ASN A 16 -17.80 8.62 8.71
C ASN A 16 -16.54 8.06 8.05
N PHE A 17 -16.68 7.56 6.82
CA PHE A 17 -15.59 7.04 6.00
C PHE A 17 -15.22 7.98 4.83
N ASN A 18 -15.70 9.22 4.84
CA ASN A 18 -15.36 10.22 3.84
C ASN A 18 -13.86 10.60 3.94
N PRO A 19 -13.26 11.09 2.84
CA PRO A 19 -11.87 11.53 2.85
C PRO A 19 -11.60 12.55 3.95
N VAL A 20 -10.55 12.33 4.74
CA VAL A 20 -10.17 13.24 5.84
C VAL A 20 -9.74 14.60 5.29
N GLU A 21 -8.99 14.60 4.19
CA GLU A 21 -8.47 15.80 3.55
C GLU A 21 -9.22 16.11 2.26
N GLU A 22 -9.46 17.38 2.03
CA GLU A 22 -9.87 17.92 0.73
C GLU A 22 -8.65 18.14 -0.17
N ASN A 23 -8.84 18.48 -1.45
CA ASN A 23 -7.77 18.96 -2.31
C ASN A 23 -7.37 20.40 -1.94
N LEU A 24 -6.15 20.81 -2.33
CA LEU A 24 -5.81 22.22 -2.36
C LEU A 24 -6.74 22.97 -3.34
N THR A 25 -7.05 24.24 -3.04
CA THR A 25 -7.73 25.10 -4.01
C THR A 25 -6.78 25.50 -5.14
N PRO A 26 -7.28 25.94 -6.31
CA PRO A 26 -6.42 26.41 -7.40
C PRO A 26 -5.44 27.52 -6.96
N GLU A 27 -5.88 28.43 -6.10
CA GLU A 27 -5.06 29.51 -5.54
C GLU A 27 -3.94 28.95 -4.67
N GLN A 28 -4.26 28.01 -3.77
CA GLN A 28 -3.27 27.33 -2.93
C GLN A 28 -2.26 26.55 -3.76
N VAL A 29 -2.70 25.89 -4.84
CA VAL A 29 -1.81 25.17 -5.78
C VAL A 29 -0.81 26.14 -6.40
N LYS A 30 -1.26 27.30 -6.88
CA LYS A 30 -0.41 28.31 -7.50
C LYS A 30 0.58 28.91 -6.52
N GLU A 31 0.13 29.22 -5.31
CA GLU A 31 0.99 29.71 -4.22
C GLU A 31 2.05 28.68 -3.84
N GLU A 32 1.65 27.41 -3.63
CA GLU A 32 2.58 26.33 -3.25
C GLU A 32 3.59 26.03 -4.37
N ALA A 33 3.12 25.96 -5.62
CA ALA A 33 3.97 25.77 -6.78
C ALA A 33 5.00 26.90 -6.92
N SER A 34 4.61 28.16 -6.62
CA SER A 34 5.49 29.32 -6.69
C SER A 34 6.65 29.30 -5.71
N ARG A 35 6.55 28.53 -4.62
CA ARG A 35 7.64 28.32 -3.66
C ARG A 35 8.77 27.46 -4.21
N CYS A 36 8.51 26.63 -5.24
CA CYS A 36 9.50 25.71 -5.79
C CYS A 36 10.64 26.48 -6.47
N LEU A 37 11.87 26.13 -6.10
CA LEU A 37 13.11 26.76 -6.59
C LEU A 37 13.55 26.26 -7.96
N SER A 38 12.87 25.27 -8.55
CA SER A 38 13.25 24.63 -9.82
C SER A 38 14.75 24.25 -9.86
N CYS A 39 15.19 23.50 -8.84
CA CYS A 39 16.60 23.17 -8.61
C CYS A 39 17.25 22.50 -9.82
N LYS A 40 18.46 22.92 -10.20
CA LYS A 40 19.26 22.29 -11.28
C LYS A 40 19.55 20.80 -11.00
N ASN A 41 19.78 20.45 -9.73
CA ASN A 41 19.99 19.08 -9.25
C ASN A 41 18.88 18.73 -8.23
N PRO A 42 17.66 18.36 -8.67
CA PRO A 42 16.52 18.21 -7.81
C PRO A 42 16.62 16.93 -6.95
N ARG A 43 16.93 17.12 -5.66
CA ARG A 43 17.00 16.02 -4.69
C ARG A 43 15.67 15.32 -4.51
N CYS A 44 14.55 16.04 -4.66
CA CYS A 44 13.19 15.49 -4.59
C CYS A 44 12.93 14.41 -5.65
N VAL A 45 13.48 14.55 -6.87
CA VAL A 45 13.41 13.53 -7.92
C VAL A 45 14.14 12.26 -7.49
N LYS A 46 15.36 12.40 -6.95
CA LYS A 46 16.14 11.25 -6.42
C LYS A 46 15.47 10.59 -5.22
N GLY A 47 14.69 11.34 -4.46
CA GLY A 47 13.90 10.83 -3.35
C GLY A 47 12.62 10.09 -3.77
N CYS A 48 12.24 10.16 -5.04
CA CYS A 48 11.09 9.45 -5.59
C CYS A 48 11.53 8.10 -6.20
N PRO A 49 11.01 6.95 -5.74
CA PRO A 49 11.39 5.62 -6.26
C PRO A 49 11.15 5.41 -7.76
N VAL A 50 10.27 6.19 -8.38
CA VAL A 50 10.00 6.15 -9.82
C VAL A 50 10.50 7.41 -10.56
N ASN A 51 11.27 8.27 -9.88
CA ASN A 51 11.89 9.46 -10.45
C ASN A 51 10.93 10.40 -11.17
N ILE A 52 9.77 10.70 -10.57
CA ILE A 52 8.85 11.71 -11.11
C ILE A 52 9.61 13.03 -11.34
N HIS A 53 9.43 13.66 -12.50
CA HIS A 53 10.02 14.94 -12.88
C HIS A 53 9.37 16.09 -12.11
N ILE A 54 9.59 16.10 -10.77
CA ILE A 54 8.87 16.97 -9.81
C ILE A 54 9.00 18.46 -10.14
N PRO A 55 10.20 19.02 -10.40
CA PRO A 55 10.30 20.43 -10.76
C PRO A 55 9.52 20.80 -12.02
N ASP A 56 9.44 19.89 -12.99
CA ASP A 56 8.83 20.15 -14.28
C ASP A 56 7.31 20.19 -14.18
N PHE A 57 6.66 19.23 -13.48
CA PHE A 57 5.23 19.30 -13.27
C PHE A 57 4.83 20.49 -12.38
N ILE A 58 5.66 20.86 -11.39
CA ILE A 58 5.40 22.05 -10.56
C ILE A 58 5.55 23.34 -11.40
N LYS A 59 6.51 23.37 -12.32
CA LYS A 59 6.63 24.48 -13.26
C LYS A 59 5.41 24.62 -14.14
N ALA A 60 4.89 23.51 -14.69
CA ALA A 60 3.65 23.53 -15.47
C ALA A 60 2.47 24.06 -14.65
N LEU A 61 2.35 23.71 -13.34
CA LEU A 61 1.35 24.28 -12.45
C LEU A 61 1.50 25.79 -12.24
N LYS A 62 2.73 26.33 -12.17
CA LYS A 62 2.97 27.78 -12.10
C LYS A 62 2.48 28.51 -13.34
N GLU A 63 2.53 27.85 -14.48
CA GLU A 63 2.14 28.38 -15.78
C GLU A 63 0.67 28.12 -16.12
N ASP A 64 -0.14 27.67 -15.14
CA ASP A 64 -1.55 27.31 -15.28
C ASP A 64 -1.80 26.21 -16.34
N LYS A 65 -0.80 25.31 -16.57
CA LYS A 65 -0.83 24.20 -17.54
C LYS A 65 -1.10 22.88 -16.84
N LEU A 66 -2.30 22.70 -16.33
CA LEU A 66 -2.66 21.55 -15.50
C LEU A 66 -2.52 20.20 -16.24
N ASP A 67 -2.99 20.12 -17.48
CA ASP A 67 -2.90 18.90 -18.30
C ASP A 67 -1.45 18.52 -18.60
N GLU A 68 -0.58 19.49 -18.89
CA GLU A 68 0.85 19.28 -19.09
C GLU A 68 1.50 18.71 -17.81
N ALA A 69 1.14 19.25 -16.63
CA ALA A 69 1.60 18.71 -15.36
C ALA A 69 1.19 17.24 -15.19
N GLY A 70 -0.04 16.88 -15.57
CA GLY A 70 -0.53 15.51 -15.55
C GLY A 70 0.24 14.58 -16.49
N GLU A 71 0.56 15.03 -17.69
CA GLU A 71 1.37 14.28 -18.65
C GLU A 71 2.78 14.03 -18.13
N ILE A 72 3.43 15.04 -17.57
CA ILE A 72 4.76 14.93 -16.99
C ILE A 72 4.79 13.86 -15.88
N ILE A 73 3.83 13.87 -14.96
CA ILE A 73 3.76 12.87 -13.89
C ILE A 73 3.56 11.47 -14.50
N ARG A 74 2.65 11.33 -15.48
CA ARG A 74 2.29 10.03 -16.07
C ARG A 74 3.37 9.41 -16.96
N GLN A 75 4.45 10.12 -17.27
CA GLN A 75 5.62 9.51 -17.90
C GLN A 75 6.25 8.43 -16.99
N THR A 76 6.18 8.61 -15.68
CA THR A 76 6.83 7.71 -14.71
C THR A 76 5.88 7.13 -13.66
N SER A 77 4.74 7.78 -13.37
CA SER A 77 3.77 7.34 -12.35
C SER A 77 2.37 7.26 -12.95
N MET A 78 1.79 6.06 -12.96
CA MET A 78 0.42 5.85 -13.44
C MET A 78 -0.65 6.18 -12.40
N LEU A 79 -0.30 6.30 -11.15
CA LEU A 79 -1.23 6.44 -10.03
C LEU A 79 -1.02 7.75 -9.23
N PRO A 80 -1.03 8.95 -9.87
CA PRO A 80 -0.73 10.20 -9.18
C PRO A 80 -1.70 10.49 -8.04
N SER A 81 -2.99 10.26 -8.23
CA SER A 81 -4.00 10.45 -7.19
C SER A 81 -3.82 9.54 -5.99
N VAL A 82 -3.29 8.32 -6.20
CA VAL A 82 -2.97 7.35 -5.14
C VAL A 82 -1.68 7.79 -4.43
N CYS A 83 -0.61 8.05 -5.19
CA CYS A 83 0.70 8.42 -4.64
C CYS A 83 0.63 9.71 -3.81
N GLY A 84 -0.09 10.72 -4.30
CA GLY A 84 -0.30 11.97 -3.58
C GLY A 84 -0.99 11.80 -2.21
N ARG A 85 -1.75 10.69 -2.02
CA ARG A 85 -2.45 10.37 -0.77
C ARG A 85 -1.67 9.43 0.16
N VAL A 86 -0.98 8.42 -0.40
CA VAL A 86 -0.50 7.30 0.42
C VAL A 86 1.01 7.16 0.51
N CYS A 87 1.79 7.84 -0.34
CA CYS A 87 3.24 7.83 -0.23
C CYS A 87 3.70 8.45 1.10
N PRO A 88 4.78 7.95 1.70
CA PRO A 88 5.42 8.60 2.86
C PRO A 88 6.33 9.74 2.36
N GLN A 89 5.73 10.81 1.80
CA GLN A 89 6.45 11.92 1.15
C GLN A 89 7.50 12.55 2.06
N GLU A 90 7.22 12.62 3.37
CA GLU A 90 8.13 13.14 4.39
C GLU A 90 9.44 12.36 4.52
N ARG A 91 9.46 11.12 4.04
CA ARG A 91 10.66 10.25 3.98
C ARG A 91 11.19 10.06 2.55
N GLN A 92 10.50 10.58 1.55
CA GLN A 92 10.81 10.47 0.13
C GLN A 92 11.05 11.85 -0.50
N CYS A 93 10.23 12.23 -1.47
CA CYS A 93 10.40 13.47 -2.24
C CYS A 93 10.41 14.74 -1.37
N GLU A 94 9.47 14.90 -0.46
CA GLU A 94 9.39 16.08 0.42
C GLU A 94 10.54 16.11 1.44
N GLY A 95 10.92 14.93 1.99
CA GLY A 95 12.05 14.82 2.90
C GLY A 95 13.40 15.18 2.26
N GLN A 96 13.48 15.14 0.93
CA GLN A 96 14.67 15.54 0.17
C GLN A 96 14.59 16.99 -0.37
N CYS A 97 13.49 17.68 -0.16
CA CYS A 97 13.33 19.06 -0.63
C CYS A 97 14.29 20.01 0.09
N VAL A 98 15.07 20.79 -0.66
CA VAL A 98 16.07 21.70 -0.09
C VAL A 98 15.47 22.80 0.80
N LEU A 99 14.21 23.19 0.54
CA LEU A 99 13.51 24.15 1.39
C LEU A 99 13.27 23.60 2.81
N GLY A 100 13.16 22.28 2.97
CA GLY A 100 13.01 21.62 4.26
C GLY A 100 14.24 21.72 5.17
N ILE A 101 15.40 22.14 4.66
CA ILE A 101 16.64 22.29 5.46
C ILE A 101 16.53 23.47 6.44
N LYS A 102 15.91 24.57 6.02
CA LYS A 102 15.77 25.81 6.84
C LYS A 102 14.33 26.26 7.03
N GLY A 103 13.37 25.45 6.61
CA GLY A 103 11.95 25.80 6.69
C GLY A 103 11.06 24.61 6.33
N GLU A 104 9.95 24.88 5.66
CA GLU A 104 9.00 23.84 5.22
C GLU A 104 9.25 23.45 3.75
N SER A 105 9.39 22.15 3.50
CA SER A 105 9.45 21.57 2.15
C SER A 105 8.22 21.96 1.32
N ILE A 106 8.31 21.82 0.00
CA ILE A 106 7.13 21.90 -0.89
C ILE A 106 6.16 20.76 -0.55
N ALA A 107 4.86 21.02 -0.57
CA ALA A 107 3.81 20.03 -0.42
C ALA A 107 3.62 19.23 -1.72
N ILE A 108 4.66 18.46 -2.09
CA ILE A 108 4.73 17.74 -3.38
C ILE A 108 3.58 16.75 -3.51
N GLY A 109 3.29 15.99 -2.44
CA GLY A 109 2.19 15.03 -2.45
C GLY A 109 0.83 15.68 -2.65
N ALA A 110 0.57 16.84 -2.03
CA ALA A 110 -0.67 17.57 -2.21
C ALA A 110 -0.81 18.14 -3.64
N LEU A 111 0.28 18.61 -4.23
CA LEU A 111 0.29 19.05 -5.64
C LEU A 111 0.10 17.85 -6.60
N GLU A 112 0.78 16.73 -6.37
CA GLU A 112 0.63 15.50 -7.16
C GLU A 112 -0.81 14.99 -7.10
N ARG A 113 -1.41 14.97 -5.89
CA ARG A 113 -2.82 14.62 -5.68
C ARG A 113 -3.75 15.52 -6.47
N TYR A 114 -3.56 16.85 -6.38
CA TYR A 114 -4.38 17.81 -7.12
C TYR A 114 -4.31 17.55 -8.62
N VAL A 115 -3.12 17.39 -9.18
CA VAL A 115 -2.93 17.07 -10.60
C VAL A 115 -3.63 15.76 -10.95
N GLY A 116 -3.38 14.71 -10.18
CA GLY A 116 -3.98 13.39 -10.41
C GLY A 116 -5.51 13.40 -10.38
N ASP A 117 -6.10 14.14 -9.44
CA ASP A 117 -7.56 14.21 -9.30
C ASP A 117 -8.24 15.04 -10.41
N ASN A 118 -7.54 16.01 -10.97
CA ASN A 118 -8.12 16.98 -11.91
C ASN A 118 -7.65 16.77 -13.36
N THR A 119 -6.85 15.73 -13.65
CA THR A 119 -6.43 15.38 -15.01
C THR A 119 -6.69 13.92 -15.34
N ALA A 120 -6.97 13.63 -16.61
CA ALA A 120 -7.06 12.26 -17.13
C ALA A 120 -5.80 11.90 -17.93
N ALA A 121 -5.51 10.59 -18.04
CA ALA A 121 -4.52 10.11 -18.99
C ALA A 121 -5.03 10.35 -20.41
N LYS A 122 -4.18 10.87 -21.31
CA LYS A 122 -4.54 11.00 -22.73
C LYS A 122 -4.64 9.64 -23.38
N PRO A 123 -5.58 9.43 -24.30
CA PRO A 123 -5.61 8.25 -25.14
C PRO A 123 -4.27 8.09 -25.88
N VAL A 124 -3.77 6.87 -25.92
CA VAL A 124 -2.54 6.52 -26.65
C VAL A 124 -2.95 5.61 -27.79
N GLU A 125 -2.47 5.88 -29.00
CA GLU A 125 -2.61 4.96 -30.11
C GLU A 125 -1.76 3.70 -29.85
N ILE A 126 -2.39 2.54 -29.87
CA ILE A 126 -1.77 1.27 -29.54
C ILE A 126 -1.66 0.42 -30.78
N THR A 127 -0.43 0.15 -31.21
CA THR A 127 -0.16 -0.79 -32.31
C THR A 127 -0.02 -2.21 -31.75
N PRO A 128 -0.93 -3.15 -32.06
CA PRO A 128 -0.87 -4.51 -31.54
C PRO A 128 0.40 -5.26 -31.93
N THR A 129 1.03 -5.94 -30.98
CA THR A 129 2.21 -6.79 -31.21
C THR A 129 1.84 -8.26 -31.43
N GLY A 130 0.62 -8.67 -31.09
CA GLY A 130 0.18 -10.05 -31.07
C GLY A 130 0.73 -10.88 -29.90
N LYS A 131 1.51 -10.26 -29.00
CA LYS A 131 2.06 -10.91 -27.80
C LYS A 131 1.12 -10.78 -26.61
N LYS A 132 1.03 -11.83 -25.79
CA LYS A 132 0.12 -11.92 -24.64
C LYS A 132 0.91 -11.95 -23.34
N VAL A 133 0.50 -11.14 -22.37
CA VAL A 133 1.11 -11.09 -21.02
C VAL A 133 0.04 -11.34 -19.96
N ALA A 134 0.30 -12.31 -19.07
CA ALA A 134 -0.50 -12.55 -17.87
C ALA A 134 0.09 -11.80 -16.68
N ILE A 135 -0.72 -11.03 -15.97
CA ILE A 135 -0.35 -10.33 -14.74
C ILE A 135 -1.15 -10.93 -13.58
N ILE A 136 -0.46 -11.43 -12.56
CA ILE A 136 -1.08 -12.10 -11.42
C ILE A 136 -1.12 -11.14 -10.22
N GLY A 137 -2.25 -10.47 -10.05
CA GLY A 137 -2.52 -9.48 -9.02
C GLY A 137 -2.78 -8.08 -9.59
N SER A 138 -3.82 -7.43 -9.09
CA SER A 138 -4.28 -6.11 -9.52
C SER A 138 -3.86 -4.97 -8.58
N GLY A 139 -2.81 -5.17 -7.78
CA GLY A 139 -2.23 -4.13 -6.92
C GLY A 139 -1.38 -3.11 -7.69
N CYS A 140 -0.67 -2.24 -6.98
CA CYS A 140 0.12 -1.15 -7.57
C CYS A 140 1.09 -1.63 -8.66
N ALA A 141 1.79 -2.74 -8.42
CA ALA A 141 2.74 -3.30 -9.39
C ALA A 141 2.05 -3.79 -10.66
N GLY A 142 0.93 -4.52 -10.50
CA GLY A 142 0.17 -5.09 -11.61
C GLY A 142 -0.49 -4.01 -12.48
N ILE A 143 -1.15 -3.03 -11.87
CA ILE A 143 -1.76 -1.89 -12.58
C ILE A 143 -0.70 -1.11 -13.37
N THR A 144 0.47 -0.86 -12.75
CA THR A 144 1.56 -0.13 -13.42
C THR A 144 2.13 -0.93 -14.59
N ALA A 145 2.44 -2.21 -14.37
CA ALA A 145 2.96 -3.07 -15.45
C ALA A 145 1.95 -3.23 -16.60
N ALA A 146 0.67 -3.39 -16.27
CA ALA A 146 -0.39 -3.51 -17.30
C ALA A 146 -0.46 -2.27 -18.18
N SER A 147 -0.36 -1.07 -17.59
CA SER A 147 -0.37 0.17 -18.35
C SER A 147 0.81 0.25 -19.31
N ASP A 148 2.03 0.01 -18.83
CA ASP A 148 3.23 0.14 -19.63
C ASP A 148 3.28 -0.92 -20.75
N LEU A 149 2.91 -2.17 -20.46
CA LEU A 149 2.85 -3.26 -21.44
C LEU A 149 1.74 -3.05 -22.48
N ARG A 150 0.59 -2.52 -22.06
CA ARG A 150 -0.49 -2.22 -23.01
C ARG A 150 -0.11 -1.08 -23.94
N LYS A 151 0.56 -0.04 -23.46
CA LYS A 151 1.11 1.04 -24.30
C LYS A 151 2.15 0.54 -25.29
N ALA A 152 2.91 -0.51 -24.93
CA ALA A 152 3.85 -1.17 -25.83
C ALA A 152 3.16 -2.06 -26.91
N GLY A 153 1.83 -2.22 -26.85
CA GLY A 153 1.04 -2.93 -27.84
C GLY A 153 0.71 -4.38 -27.48
N HIS A 154 1.10 -4.86 -26.31
CA HIS A 154 0.82 -6.25 -25.90
C HIS A 154 -0.61 -6.43 -25.44
N ASP A 155 -1.15 -7.64 -25.61
CA ASP A 155 -2.42 -8.06 -25.03
C ASP A 155 -2.21 -8.45 -23.60
N VAL A 156 -2.79 -7.66 -22.67
CA VAL A 156 -2.57 -7.80 -21.23
C VAL A 156 -3.84 -8.29 -20.56
N THR A 157 -3.71 -9.34 -19.73
CA THR A 157 -4.78 -9.83 -18.86
C THR A 157 -4.30 -9.83 -17.42
N ILE A 158 -5.05 -9.16 -16.53
CA ILE A 158 -4.82 -9.17 -15.09
C ILE A 158 -5.75 -10.20 -14.44
N PHE A 159 -5.16 -11.15 -13.73
CA PHE A 159 -5.86 -12.14 -12.91
C PHE A 159 -5.85 -11.71 -11.45
N GLU A 160 -7.01 -11.58 -10.84
CA GLU A 160 -7.19 -11.15 -9.45
C GLU A 160 -7.91 -12.22 -8.63
N ALA A 161 -7.34 -12.57 -7.49
CA ALA A 161 -7.92 -13.58 -6.59
C ALA A 161 -9.20 -13.10 -5.90
N LEU A 162 -9.31 -11.81 -5.64
CA LEU A 162 -10.45 -11.20 -4.96
C LEU A 162 -11.57 -10.84 -5.96
N HIS A 163 -12.75 -10.52 -5.43
CA HIS A 163 -13.92 -10.15 -6.23
C HIS A 163 -13.90 -8.68 -6.70
N GLN A 164 -12.91 -7.90 -6.26
CA GLN A 164 -12.66 -6.52 -6.66
C GLN A 164 -11.19 -6.30 -6.98
N PHE A 165 -10.90 -5.38 -7.90
CA PHE A 165 -9.54 -5.03 -8.31
C PHE A 165 -8.93 -3.96 -7.44
N GLY A 166 -7.60 -3.93 -7.36
CA GLY A 166 -6.83 -2.91 -6.66
C GLY A 166 -5.93 -3.42 -5.54
N GLY A 167 -6.03 -4.71 -5.19
CA GLY A 167 -5.20 -5.30 -4.13
C GLY A 167 -5.30 -4.52 -2.82
N VAL A 168 -4.15 -4.29 -2.16
CA VAL A 168 -4.08 -3.59 -0.86
C VAL A 168 -4.63 -2.16 -0.90
N LEU A 169 -4.63 -1.50 -2.05
CA LEU A 169 -5.25 -0.18 -2.21
C LEU A 169 -6.76 -0.23 -1.94
N ARG A 170 -7.38 -1.38 -2.21
CA ARG A 170 -8.82 -1.60 -2.01
C ARG A 170 -9.13 -2.23 -0.65
N TYR A 171 -8.52 -3.37 -0.35
CA TYR A 171 -8.88 -4.11 0.87
C TYR A 171 -8.18 -3.60 2.12
N GLY A 172 -6.98 -3.01 2.00
CA GLY A 172 -6.14 -2.62 3.12
C GLY A 172 -6.26 -1.15 3.50
N ILE A 173 -6.25 -0.24 2.52
CA ILE A 173 -6.29 1.19 2.80
C ILE A 173 -7.75 1.67 2.93
N PRO A 174 -8.14 2.29 4.07
CA PRO A 174 -9.51 2.72 4.27
C PRO A 174 -9.96 3.85 3.32
N PRO A 175 -11.27 3.97 3.01
CA PRO A 175 -11.80 5.00 2.12
C PRO A 175 -11.51 6.43 2.58
N PHE A 176 -11.41 6.67 3.88
CA PHE A 176 -11.09 7.99 4.44
C PHE A 176 -9.65 8.46 4.15
N ARG A 177 -8.75 7.55 3.71
CA ARG A 177 -7.41 7.85 3.17
C ARG A 177 -7.36 7.76 1.66
N LEU A 178 -7.97 6.73 1.09
CA LEU A 178 -7.99 6.50 -0.36
C LEU A 178 -9.42 6.19 -0.82
N PRO A 179 -10.15 7.20 -1.31
CA PRO A 179 -11.51 7.03 -1.82
C PRO A 179 -11.57 5.97 -2.93
N ARG A 180 -12.59 5.14 -2.91
CA ARG A 180 -12.76 4.06 -3.91
C ARG A 180 -12.88 4.58 -5.33
N THR A 181 -13.54 5.72 -5.49
CA THR A 181 -13.69 6.40 -6.81
C THR A 181 -12.36 6.74 -7.46
N VAL A 182 -11.32 7.03 -6.67
CA VAL A 182 -9.96 7.28 -7.18
C VAL A 182 -9.40 6.00 -7.84
N LEU A 183 -9.49 4.88 -7.14
CA LEU A 183 -8.99 3.60 -7.63
C LEU A 183 -9.81 3.09 -8.81
N ASP A 184 -11.14 3.21 -8.75
CA ASP A 184 -12.04 2.78 -9.82
C ASP A 184 -11.74 3.53 -11.12
N ARG A 185 -11.46 4.83 -11.06
CA ARG A 185 -11.06 5.63 -12.23
C ARG A 185 -9.77 5.10 -12.88
N GLU A 186 -8.77 4.74 -12.09
CA GLU A 186 -7.53 4.20 -12.64
C GLU A 186 -7.74 2.82 -13.30
N ILE A 187 -8.58 1.97 -12.71
CA ILE A 187 -8.96 0.66 -13.28
C ILE A 187 -9.75 0.84 -14.60
N GLU A 188 -10.74 1.74 -14.61
CA GLU A 188 -11.52 2.02 -15.83
C GLU A 188 -10.65 2.62 -16.95
N THR A 189 -9.64 3.42 -16.61
CA THR A 189 -8.65 3.90 -17.58
C THR A 189 -7.91 2.73 -18.25
N LEU A 190 -7.47 1.73 -17.49
CA LEU A 190 -6.81 0.55 -18.06
C LEU A 190 -7.76 -0.31 -18.91
N LYS A 191 -9.02 -0.47 -18.49
CA LYS A 191 -10.03 -1.15 -19.28
C LYS A 191 -10.27 -0.44 -20.61
N ALA A 192 -10.37 0.89 -20.58
CA ALA A 192 -10.51 1.69 -21.80
C ALA A 192 -9.31 1.55 -22.76
N MET A 193 -8.11 1.29 -22.24
CA MET A 193 -6.93 0.96 -23.02
C MET A 193 -6.96 -0.48 -23.62
N GLY A 194 -7.94 -1.32 -23.23
CA GLY A 194 -8.08 -2.70 -23.67
C GLY A 194 -7.37 -3.73 -22.80
N VAL A 195 -6.98 -3.38 -21.56
CA VAL A 195 -6.52 -4.37 -20.58
C VAL A 195 -7.70 -5.23 -20.13
N LYS A 196 -7.55 -6.56 -20.17
CA LYS A 196 -8.55 -7.50 -19.67
C LYS A 196 -8.38 -7.73 -18.17
N PHE A 197 -9.48 -7.90 -17.47
CA PHE A 197 -9.51 -8.10 -16.02
C PHE A 197 -10.37 -9.32 -15.67
N GLU A 198 -9.72 -10.34 -15.08
CA GLU A 198 -10.35 -11.58 -14.63
C GLU A 198 -10.32 -11.64 -13.09
N LYS A 199 -11.48 -11.56 -12.46
CA LYS A 199 -11.62 -11.61 -10.99
C LYS A 199 -12.01 -13.00 -10.50
N ASN A 200 -11.81 -13.26 -9.18
CA ASN A 200 -12.08 -14.56 -8.57
C ASN A 200 -11.21 -15.70 -9.16
N VAL A 201 -10.03 -15.35 -9.67
CA VAL A 201 -9.09 -16.31 -10.23
C VAL A 201 -7.87 -16.41 -9.32
N VAL A 202 -7.77 -17.51 -8.57
CA VAL A 202 -6.64 -17.80 -7.69
C VAL A 202 -5.61 -18.59 -8.46
N VAL A 203 -4.61 -17.92 -9.04
CA VAL A 203 -3.52 -18.59 -9.75
C VAL A 203 -2.75 -19.49 -8.78
N GLY A 204 -2.53 -20.73 -9.20
CA GLY A 204 -2.02 -21.82 -8.35
C GLY A 204 -3.13 -22.63 -7.67
N LYS A 205 -4.43 -22.33 -7.96
CA LYS A 205 -5.60 -23.12 -7.51
C LYS A 205 -6.65 -23.28 -8.59
N SER A 206 -7.22 -22.19 -9.10
CA SER A 206 -8.23 -22.23 -10.18
C SER A 206 -7.64 -22.28 -11.57
N ILE A 207 -6.43 -21.82 -11.74
CA ILE A 207 -5.58 -21.94 -12.92
C ILE A 207 -4.11 -22.00 -12.49
N THR A 208 -3.29 -22.76 -13.18
CA THR A 208 -1.86 -22.92 -12.88
C THR A 208 -0.99 -22.07 -13.80
N LEU A 209 0.31 -21.94 -13.49
CA LEU A 209 1.25 -21.23 -14.38
C LEU A 209 1.45 -21.97 -15.71
N LYS A 210 1.38 -23.31 -15.68
CA LYS A 210 1.48 -24.12 -16.89
C LYS A 210 0.27 -23.91 -17.79
N GLU A 211 -0.94 -23.92 -17.24
CA GLU A 211 -2.17 -23.66 -18.00
C GLU A 211 -2.15 -22.26 -18.62
N LEU A 212 -1.65 -21.23 -17.92
CA LEU A 212 -1.48 -19.89 -18.50
C LEU A 212 -0.53 -19.91 -19.71
N LYS A 213 0.58 -20.69 -19.66
CA LYS A 213 1.48 -20.86 -20.80
C LYS A 213 0.80 -21.63 -21.95
N ASP A 214 0.06 -22.67 -21.64
CA ASP A 214 -0.69 -23.48 -22.62
C ASP A 214 -1.80 -22.63 -23.28
N ASP A 215 -2.38 -21.65 -22.59
CA ASP A 215 -3.33 -20.66 -23.13
C ASP A 215 -2.65 -19.58 -24.00
N GLY A 216 -1.34 -19.69 -24.18
CA GLY A 216 -0.57 -18.88 -25.13
C GLY A 216 -0.11 -17.54 -24.54
N PHE A 217 0.02 -17.41 -23.21
CA PHE A 217 0.70 -16.25 -22.64
C PHE A 217 2.23 -16.38 -22.82
N ASP A 218 2.81 -15.41 -23.53
CA ASP A 218 4.25 -15.37 -23.84
C ASP A 218 5.11 -15.03 -22.62
N ALA A 219 4.58 -14.23 -21.67
CA ALA A 219 5.23 -13.88 -20.42
C ALA A 219 4.24 -13.78 -19.26
N ILE A 220 4.73 -14.01 -18.04
CA ILE A 220 3.92 -13.95 -16.81
C ILE A 220 4.59 -13.02 -15.81
N PHE A 221 3.83 -12.08 -15.23
CA PHE A 221 4.30 -11.22 -14.14
C PHE A 221 3.55 -11.54 -12.84
N ILE A 222 4.26 -12.08 -11.84
CA ILE A 222 3.71 -12.39 -10.51
C ILE A 222 3.85 -11.18 -9.62
N CYS A 223 2.73 -10.57 -9.24
CA CYS A 223 2.66 -9.42 -8.34
C CYS A 223 1.50 -9.54 -7.34
N SER A 224 1.31 -10.76 -6.82
CA SER A 224 0.23 -11.15 -5.93
C SER A 224 0.33 -10.55 -4.50
N GLY A 225 1.34 -9.72 -4.25
CA GLY A 225 1.54 -9.04 -2.98
C GLY A 225 2.00 -9.95 -1.84
N ALA A 226 1.93 -9.43 -0.61
CA ALA A 226 2.25 -10.14 0.62
C ALA A 226 1.08 -9.99 1.60
N GLY A 227 0.05 -10.81 1.45
CA GLY A 227 -1.20 -10.72 2.22
C GLY A 227 -1.30 -11.69 3.39
N LEU A 228 -0.33 -12.60 3.61
CA LEU A 228 -0.37 -13.56 4.69
C LEU A 228 0.04 -12.90 6.02
N PRO A 229 -0.87 -12.75 7.01
CA PRO A 229 -0.57 -12.02 8.23
C PRO A 229 0.44 -12.77 9.11
N LYS A 230 1.29 -12.00 9.78
CA LYS A 230 2.16 -12.52 10.83
C LYS A 230 1.44 -12.43 12.17
N MET A 231 1.45 -13.55 12.90
CA MET A 231 0.89 -13.65 14.23
C MET A 231 1.99 -13.44 15.30
N MET A 232 1.61 -13.24 16.55
CA MET A 232 2.53 -13.03 17.67
C MET A 232 3.14 -14.34 18.18
N ASN A 233 2.47 -15.46 17.95
CA ASN A 233 2.78 -16.79 18.47
C ASN A 233 2.78 -16.81 20.02
N ILE A 234 1.74 -16.24 20.62
CA ILE A 234 1.52 -16.22 22.07
C ILE A 234 0.22 -16.94 22.44
N ALA A 235 0.08 -17.31 23.72
CA ALA A 235 -1.13 -17.93 24.22
C ALA A 235 -2.35 -17.02 24.00
N GLY A 236 -3.49 -17.61 23.64
CA GLY A 236 -4.76 -16.94 23.46
C GLY A 236 -5.00 -16.34 22.04
N GLU A 237 -4.07 -16.47 21.09
CA GLU A 237 -4.27 -15.95 19.73
C GLU A 237 -5.43 -16.60 18.95
N ASN A 238 -5.92 -17.75 19.40
CA ASN A 238 -7.05 -18.48 18.81
C ASN A 238 -8.41 -18.17 19.48
N LEU A 239 -8.44 -17.23 20.41
CA LEU A 239 -9.69 -16.78 21.05
C LEU A 239 -10.57 -16.01 20.07
N ASN A 240 -11.91 -16.12 20.26
CA ASN A 240 -12.82 -15.26 19.55
C ASN A 240 -12.60 -13.79 19.92
N GLY A 241 -12.53 -12.92 18.93
CA GLY A 241 -12.20 -11.51 19.10
C GLY A 241 -10.75 -11.18 18.77
N VAL A 242 -9.93 -12.18 18.37
CA VAL A 242 -8.61 -11.93 17.79
C VAL A 242 -8.71 -11.93 16.27
N PHE A 243 -8.21 -10.87 15.65
CA PHE A 243 -8.18 -10.67 14.19
C PHE A 243 -6.78 -10.29 13.74
N SER A 244 -6.40 -10.69 12.55
CA SER A 244 -5.33 -9.97 11.87
C SER A 244 -5.86 -8.63 11.33
N ALA A 245 -4.99 -7.62 11.20
CA ALA A 245 -5.37 -6.35 10.60
C ALA A 245 -5.88 -6.52 9.16
N ASN A 246 -5.27 -7.45 8.40
CA ASN A 246 -5.73 -7.76 7.04
C ASN A 246 -7.17 -8.28 7.04
N GLU A 247 -7.52 -9.19 7.95
CA GLU A 247 -8.88 -9.71 8.06
C GLU A 247 -9.86 -8.59 8.44
N PHE A 248 -9.56 -7.84 9.50
CA PHE A 248 -10.42 -6.76 9.97
C PHE A 248 -10.65 -5.69 8.89
N LEU A 249 -9.56 -5.22 8.27
CA LEU A 249 -9.65 -4.21 7.21
C LEU A 249 -10.35 -4.74 5.94
N THR A 250 -10.12 -6.01 5.56
CA THR A 250 -10.80 -6.63 4.42
C THR A 250 -12.32 -6.70 4.66
N ARG A 251 -12.74 -7.09 5.86
CA ARG A 251 -14.18 -7.12 6.21
C ARG A 251 -14.82 -5.74 6.07
N VAL A 252 -14.16 -4.68 6.54
CA VAL A 252 -14.70 -3.32 6.45
C VAL A 252 -14.55 -2.75 5.05
N ASN A 253 -13.34 -2.77 4.49
CA ASN A 253 -13.01 -2.03 3.27
C ASN A 253 -13.47 -2.69 1.98
N LEU A 254 -13.48 -4.03 1.92
CA LEU A 254 -13.81 -4.80 0.73
C LEU A 254 -15.19 -5.45 0.80
N MET A 255 -15.57 -5.90 2.00
CA MET A 255 -16.82 -6.62 2.22
C MET A 255 -17.90 -5.76 2.90
N HIS A 256 -17.60 -4.46 3.10
CA HIS A 256 -18.55 -3.44 3.58
C HIS A 256 -19.19 -3.77 4.94
N ALA A 257 -18.45 -4.46 5.83
CA ALA A 257 -18.99 -4.90 7.13
C ALA A 257 -19.40 -3.76 8.09
N ASN A 258 -19.07 -2.51 7.74
CA ASN A 258 -19.52 -1.30 8.44
C ASN A 258 -20.90 -0.80 7.97
N GLU A 259 -21.50 -1.40 6.94
CA GLU A 259 -22.81 -1.03 6.40
C GLU A 259 -23.87 -1.97 6.94
N GLU A 260 -25.02 -1.45 7.35
CA GLU A 260 -26.14 -2.25 7.89
C GLU A 260 -26.67 -3.30 6.91
N SER A 261 -26.57 -3.01 5.61
CA SER A 261 -26.98 -3.93 4.54
C SER A 261 -26.01 -5.07 4.28
N SER A 262 -24.82 -5.05 4.87
CA SER A 262 -23.79 -6.06 4.61
C SER A 262 -24.12 -7.40 5.27
N ALA A 263 -23.94 -8.48 4.50
CA ALA A 263 -24.01 -9.84 5.02
C ALA A 263 -22.74 -10.27 5.79
N THR A 264 -21.69 -9.47 5.75
CA THR A 264 -20.41 -9.77 6.41
C THR A 264 -20.47 -9.40 7.89
N PRO A 265 -20.33 -10.36 8.81
CA PRO A 265 -20.38 -10.06 10.24
C PRO A 265 -19.13 -9.29 10.68
N LEU A 266 -19.32 -8.24 11.48
CA LEU A 266 -18.28 -7.55 12.20
C LEU A 266 -18.63 -7.50 13.68
N ARG A 267 -17.80 -8.15 14.52
CA ARG A 267 -17.95 -8.01 15.95
C ARG A 267 -17.31 -6.72 16.40
N VAL A 268 -18.10 -5.79 16.85
CA VAL A 268 -17.65 -4.56 17.51
C VAL A 268 -17.88 -4.71 19.01
N GLY A 269 -16.77 -4.68 19.76
CA GLY A 269 -16.80 -4.70 21.22
C GLY A 269 -16.73 -3.29 21.81
N LYS A 270 -16.42 -3.19 23.11
CA LYS A 270 -16.23 -1.91 23.78
C LYS A 270 -14.81 -1.38 23.60
N SER A 271 -13.82 -2.30 23.64
CA SER A 271 -12.41 -1.90 23.63
C SER A 271 -11.57 -2.84 22.78
N VAL A 272 -10.64 -2.25 22.02
CA VAL A 272 -9.74 -2.98 21.12
C VAL A 272 -8.29 -2.57 21.31
N ALA A 273 -7.39 -3.58 21.35
CA ALA A 273 -5.95 -3.38 21.28
C ALA A 273 -5.45 -3.70 19.85
N VAL A 274 -4.91 -2.71 19.18
CA VAL A 274 -4.24 -2.86 17.87
C VAL A 274 -2.73 -2.98 18.12
N ILE A 275 -2.16 -4.13 17.76
CA ILE A 275 -0.78 -4.47 18.04
C ILE A 275 0.11 -4.12 16.85
N GLY A 276 0.90 -3.07 16.99
CA GLY A 276 1.80 -2.60 15.95
C GLY A 276 1.91 -1.08 15.90
N GLY A 277 2.84 -0.57 15.07
CA GLY A 277 3.10 0.88 14.95
C GLY A 277 3.25 1.37 13.51
N GLY A 278 2.94 0.53 12.52
CA GLY A 278 3.00 0.88 11.09
C GLY A 278 1.70 1.50 10.57
N ASN A 279 1.68 1.88 9.28
CA ASN A 279 0.49 2.45 8.64
C ASN A 279 -0.74 1.54 8.76
N VAL A 280 -0.55 0.22 8.65
CA VAL A 280 -1.65 -0.76 8.80
C VAL A 280 -2.25 -0.73 10.21
N ALA A 281 -1.42 -0.50 11.25
CA ALA A 281 -1.93 -0.34 12.61
C ALA A 281 -2.73 0.95 12.77
N MET A 282 -2.27 2.06 12.17
CA MET A 282 -3.02 3.33 12.14
C MET A 282 -4.35 3.17 11.39
N ASP A 283 -4.34 2.50 10.23
CA ASP A 283 -5.54 2.22 9.44
C ASP A 283 -6.55 1.37 10.22
N ALA A 284 -6.09 0.30 10.88
CA ALA A 284 -6.93 -0.56 11.69
C ALA A 284 -7.52 0.18 12.91
N ALA A 285 -6.69 0.96 13.63
CA ALA A 285 -7.15 1.72 14.80
C ALA A 285 -8.17 2.81 14.43
N ARG A 286 -7.89 3.58 13.37
CA ARG A 286 -8.80 4.63 12.90
C ARG A 286 -10.09 4.06 12.33
N THR A 287 -10.03 2.87 11.70
CA THR A 287 -11.20 2.12 11.26
C THR A 287 -12.00 1.64 12.47
N ALA A 288 -11.34 1.11 13.50
CA ALA A 288 -12.00 0.65 14.74
C ALA A 288 -12.78 1.80 15.43
N VAL A 289 -12.22 3.02 15.47
CA VAL A 289 -12.95 4.21 15.96
C VAL A 289 -14.25 4.40 15.16
N ARG A 290 -14.19 4.32 13.82
CA ARG A 290 -15.34 4.59 12.93
C ARG A 290 -16.43 3.53 12.96
N VAL A 291 -16.08 2.28 13.23
CA VAL A 291 -17.07 1.20 13.39
C VAL A 291 -17.67 1.13 14.78
N GLY A 292 -17.22 1.97 15.73
CA GLY A 292 -17.93 2.19 16.99
C GLY A 292 -17.28 1.59 18.25
N PHE A 293 -16.01 1.20 18.24
CA PHE A 293 -15.31 0.88 19.49
C PHE A 293 -15.17 2.13 20.37
N GLU A 294 -15.53 2.01 21.65
CA GLU A 294 -15.50 3.12 22.62
C GLU A 294 -14.05 3.50 22.99
N LYS A 295 -13.16 2.49 23.12
CA LYS A 295 -11.74 2.65 23.44
C LYS A 295 -10.88 1.89 22.44
N VAL A 296 -10.01 2.61 21.76
CA VAL A 296 -9.08 2.05 20.78
C VAL A 296 -7.66 2.32 21.22
N TYR A 297 -6.90 1.24 21.42
CA TYR A 297 -5.51 1.33 21.84
C TYR A 297 -4.58 0.90 20.70
N ILE A 298 -3.50 1.67 20.46
CA ILE A 298 -2.33 1.19 19.73
C ILE A 298 -1.30 0.74 20.77
N VAL A 299 -0.91 -0.51 20.70
CA VAL A 299 0.10 -1.11 21.56
C VAL A 299 1.39 -1.29 20.78
N TYR A 300 2.46 -0.64 21.24
CA TYR A 300 3.73 -0.63 20.56
C TYR A 300 4.91 -0.84 21.52
N ARG A 301 5.81 -1.75 21.17
CA ARG A 301 6.93 -2.17 22.02
C ARG A 301 8.09 -1.15 22.11
N ARG A 302 8.03 -0.04 21.36
CA ARG A 302 8.98 1.07 21.40
C ARG A 302 8.24 2.37 21.73
N THR A 303 8.91 3.52 21.58
CA THR A 303 8.28 4.83 21.79
C THR A 303 7.74 5.40 20.49
N GLU A 304 7.15 6.59 20.58
CA GLU A 304 6.62 7.33 19.45
C GLU A 304 7.71 7.63 18.38
N ALA A 305 8.93 7.92 18.84
CA ALA A 305 10.04 8.26 17.95
C ALA A 305 10.40 7.11 16.97
N GLU A 306 10.14 5.87 17.37
CA GLU A 306 10.42 4.69 16.55
C GLU A 306 9.20 4.20 15.74
N LEU A 307 8.07 4.92 15.74
CA LEU A 307 6.91 4.54 14.94
C LEU A 307 7.24 4.60 13.44
N PRO A 308 7.03 3.49 12.69
CA PRO A 308 7.29 3.49 11.25
C PRO A 308 6.14 4.08 10.43
N ALA A 309 4.98 4.36 11.01
CA ALA A 309 3.85 4.98 10.33
C ALA A 309 4.18 6.40 9.84
N ARG A 310 3.41 6.94 8.89
CA ARG A 310 3.46 8.32 8.47
C ARG A 310 3.11 9.24 9.64
N LEU A 311 3.83 10.37 9.75
CA LEU A 311 3.59 11.35 10.81
C LEU A 311 2.17 11.88 10.82
N GLU A 312 1.60 12.09 9.65
CA GLU A 312 0.22 12.53 9.46
C GLU A 312 -0.79 11.50 10.00
N GLU A 313 -0.59 10.21 9.72
CA GLU A 313 -1.47 9.15 10.20
C GLU A 313 -1.41 8.98 11.73
N ILE A 314 -0.23 9.19 12.33
CA ILE A 314 -0.07 9.22 13.79
C ILE A 314 -0.84 10.40 14.39
N ARG A 315 -0.71 11.59 13.78
CA ARG A 315 -1.43 12.80 14.19
C ARG A 315 -2.95 12.59 14.10
N HIS A 316 -3.44 12.10 12.98
CA HIS A 316 -4.87 11.83 12.77
C HIS A 316 -5.40 10.81 13.77
N ALA A 317 -4.67 9.72 14.04
CA ALA A 317 -5.07 8.72 15.02
C ALA A 317 -5.23 9.33 16.43
N LYS A 318 -4.28 10.18 16.86
CA LYS A 318 -4.36 10.90 18.14
C LYS A 318 -5.56 11.85 18.21
N GLU A 319 -5.77 12.64 17.16
CA GLU A 319 -6.89 13.59 17.07
C GLU A 319 -8.26 12.88 17.06
N GLU A 320 -8.30 11.66 16.56
CA GLU A 320 -9.49 10.79 16.53
C GLU A 320 -9.71 10.03 17.85
N GLY A 321 -8.83 10.22 18.85
CA GLY A 321 -8.99 9.69 20.20
C GLY A 321 -8.36 8.31 20.41
N VAL A 322 -7.50 7.84 19.52
CA VAL A 322 -6.73 6.60 19.70
C VAL A 322 -5.72 6.79 20.84
N ILE A 323 -5.69 5.84 21.76
CA ILE A 323 -4.81 5.84 22.94
C ILE A 323 -3.55 5.03 22.63
N PHE A 324 -2.37 5.65 22.78
CA PHE A 324 -1.10 4.98 22.52
C PHE A 324 -0.49 4.42 23.80
N GLN A 325 -0.30 3.10 23.82
CA GLN A 325 0.42 2.35 24.86
C GLN A 325 1.81 2.00 24.34
N PHE A 326 2.77 2.88 24.62
CA PHE A 326 4.18 2.67 24.26
C PHE A 326 4.91 1.80 25.26
N LEU A 327 6.01 1.17 24.83
CA LEU A 327 6.88 0.31 25.64
C LEU A 327 6.12 -0.91 26.20
N HIS A 328 5.15 -1.44 25.47
CA HIS A 328 4.39 -2.61 25.84
C HIS A 328 4.53 -3.70 24.77
N ALA A 329 5.09 -4.84 25.15
CA ALA A 329 5.21 -6.03 24.29
C ALA A 329 4.17 -7.08 24.69
N PRO A 330 3.30 -7.53 23.77
CA PRO A 330 2.32 -8.57 24.07
C PRO A 330 2.97 -9.88 24.53
N CYS A 331 2.44 -10.50 25.58
CA CYS A 331 2.90 -11.78 26.12
C CYS A 331 1.81 -12.86 26.09
N GLU A 332 0.55 -12.48 26.30
CA GLU A 332 -0.56 -13.39 26.40
C GLU A 332 -1.87 -12.65 26.13
N ILE A 333 -2.80 -13.28 25.43
CA ILE A 333 -4.18 -12.81 25.32
C ILE A 333 -5.02 -13.58 26.33
N LEU A 334 -5.64 -12.84 27.25
CA LEU A 334 -6.48 -13.41 28.32
C LEU A 334 -7.88 -13.72 27.78
N GLY A 335 -8.41 -14.85 28.15
CA GLY A 335 -9.71 -15.33 27.69
C GLY A 335 -10.69 -15.68 28.81
N LYS A 336 -11.98 -15.48 28.51
CA LYS A 336 -13.09 -15.97 29.32
C LYS A 336 -14.15 -16.55 28.39
N ASP A 337 -14.61 -17.76 28.66
CA ASP A 337 -15.64 -18.45 27.89
C ASP A 337 -15.34 -18.52 26.37
N GLY A 338 -14.06 -18.66 25.99
CA GLY A 338 -13.61 -18.74 24.60
C GLY A 338 -13.47 -17.39 23.88
N TYR A 339 -13.64 -16.28 24.56
CA TYR A 339 -13.55 -14.93 24.04
C TYR A 339 -12.43 -14.12 24.71
N VAL A 340 -11.89 -13.14 24.00
CA VAL A 340 -10.92 -12.18 24.54
C VAL A 340 -11.56 -11.42 25.72
N SER A 341 -10.85 -11.35 26.85
CA SER A 341 -11.25 -10.57 28.03
C SER A 341 -10.16 -9.59 28.48
N GLY A 342 -8.97 -9.66 27.94
CA GLY A 342 -7.87 -8.77 28.26
C GLY A 342 -6.59 -9.18 27.54
N MET A 343 -5.53 -8.44 27.82
CA MET A 343 -4.20 -8.71 27.28
C MET A 343 -3.12 -8.41 28.31
N LYS A 344 -2.13 -9.26 28.41
CA LYS A 344 -0.94 -9.11 29.26
C LYS A 344 0.23 -8.69 28.42
N PHE A 345 1.00 -7.73 28.94
CA PHE A 345 2.18 -7.14 28.30
C PHE A 345 3.39 -7.19 29.21
N GLU A 346 4.57 -7.37 28.62
CA GLU A 346 5.82 -7.03 29.27
C GLU A 346 6.13 -5.56 29.05
N ILE A 347 6.52 -4.85 30.10
CA ILE A 347 6.99 -3.46 30.00
C ILE A 347 8.41 -3.48 29.47
N MET A 348 8.66 -2.65 28.44
CA MET A 348 9.93 -2.59 27.72
C MET A 348 10.73 -1.35 28.11
N GLU A 349 12.04 -1.43 27.92
CA GLU A 349 12.96 -0.30 27.86
C GLU A 349 13.65 -0.27 26.49
N LEU A 350 14.23 0.87 26.12
CA LEU A 350 14.93 0.98 24.85
C LEU A 350 16.44 0.85 25.06
N GLY A 351 17.03 -0.14 24.42
CA GLY A 351 18.47 -0.35 24.30
C GLY A 351 19.08 0.37 23.10
N GLU A 352 20.21 -0.15 22.60
CA GLU A 352 20.92 0.37 21.45
C GLU A 352 20.10 0.20 20.15
N PRO A 353 20.38 1.01 19.10
CA PRO A 353 19.75 0.89 17.81
C PRO A 353 19.96 -0.49 17.17
N ASP A 354 18.92 -1.03 16.53
CA ASP A 354 18.98 -2.23 15.70
C ASP A 354 19.46 -1.91 14.25
N GLU A 355 19.57 -2.94 13.40
CA GLU A 355 19.98 -2.80 11.99
C GLU A 355 19.13 -1.78 11.18
N SER A 356 17.90 -1.52 11.63
CA SER A 356 17.02 -0.50 11.02
C SER A 356 17.26 0.91 11.56
N GLY A 357 18.22 1.12 12.46
CA GLY A 357 18.52 2.38 13.13
C GLY A 357 17.52 2.75 14.24
N ARG A 358 16.55 1.89 14.57
CA ARG A 358 15.59 2.10 15.65
C ARG A 358 16.06 1.43 16.93
N ARG A 359 15.87 2.07 18.07
CA ARG A 359 16.27 1.55 19.37
C ARG A 359 15.57 0.21 19.65
N LYS A 360 16.37 -0.79 20.06
CA LYS A 360 15.89 -2.15 20.31
C LYS A 360 15.07 -2.21 21.60
N PRO A 361 13.84 -2.79 21.60
CA PRO A 361 13.08 -2.99 22.82
C PRO A 361 13.71 -4.14 23.63
N VAL A 362 13.88 -3.92 24.93
CA VAL A 362 14.43 -4.85 25.91
C VAL A 362 13.41 -5.07 27.01
N GLY A 363 13.11 -6.32 27.35
CA GLY A 363 12.17 -6.67 28.42
C GLY A 363 12.72 -6.28 29.81
N THR A 364 11.85 -5.78 30.67
CA THR A 364 12.20 -5.39 32.04
C THR A 364 11.84 -6.44 33.07
N GLY A 365 11.14 -7.51 32.69
CA GLY A 365 10.56 -8.50 33.63
C GLY A 365 9.36 -7.97 34.41
N ARG A 366 8.89 -6.74 34.13
CA ARG A 366 7.67 -6.18 34.72
C ARG A 366 6.51 -6.36 33.74
N TYR A 367 5.33 -6.61 34.28
CA TYR A 367 4.15 -6.90 33.47
C TYR A 367 3.01 -5.96 33.80
N ALA A 368 2.15 -5.72 32.81
CA ALA A 368 0.91 -4.97 32.94
C ALA A 368 -0.22 -5.72 32.19
N THR A 369 -1.46 -5.44 32.56
CA THR A 369 -2.65 -5.96 31.87
C THR A 369 -3.51 -4.81 31.38
N LEU A 370 -4.24 -5.06 30.29
CA LEU A 370 -5.21 -4.13 29.73
C LEU A 370 -6.51 -4.90 29.46
N ASP A 371 -7.61 -4.41 29.97
CA ASP A 371 -8.93 -4.99 29.71
C ASP A 371 -9.40 -4.58 28.33
N VAL A 372 -9.45 -5.55 27.43
CA VAL A 372 -9.94 -5.39 26.06
C VAL A 372 -10.74 -6.64 25.68
N ASP A 373 -11.73 -6.47 24.83
CA ASP A 373 -12.55 -7.57 24.31
C ASP A 373 -12.23 -7.94 22.86
N THR A 374 -11.33 -7.20 22.24
CA THR A 374 -10.89 -7.42 20.87
C THR A 374 -9.40 -7.12 20.72
N VAL A 375 -8.70 -7.93 19.91
CA VAL A 375 -7.29 -7.73 19.57
C VAL A 375 -7.13 -7.76 18.06
N ILE A 376 -6.44 -6.77 17.50
CA ILE A 376 -6.11 -6.70 16.08
C ILE A 376 -4.59 -6.74 15.91
N VAL A 377 -4.08 -7.80 15.28
CA VAL A 377 -2.64 -8.01 15.08
C VAL A 377 -2.18 -7.33 13.79
N ALA A 378 -1.36 -6.28 13.90
CA ALA A 378 -0.85 -5.47 12.79
C ALA A 378 0.70 -5.51 12.70
N LEU A 379 1.30 -6.70 12.79
CA LEU A 379 2.75 -6.93 12.83
C LEU A 379 3.39 -7.16 11.45
N GLY A 380 2.68 -6.80 10.39
CA GLY A 380 3.10 -6.98 9.01
C GLY A 380 2.66 -8.32 8.43
N THR A 381 3.07 -8.54 7.19
CA THR A 381 2.61 -9.66 6.36
C THR A 381 3.79 -10.34 5.67
N GLY A 382 3.53 -11.49 5.05
CA GLY A 382 4.45 -12.23 4.21
C GLY A 382 3.81 -12.70 2.91
N PRO A 383 4.58 -13.24 1.97
CA PRO A 383 4.07 -13.76 0.71
C PRO A 383 3.22 -15.00 0.95
N ASN A 384 2.15 -15.16 0.15
CA ASN A 384 1.38 -16.39 0.16
C ASN A 384 2.07 -17.43 -0.75
N PRO A 385 2.41 -18.62 -0.24
CA PRO A 385 3.17 -19.62 -1.00
C PRO A 385 2.32 -20.43 -2.01
N ILE A 386 1.09 -20.04 -2.30
CA ILE A 386 0.17 -20.79 -3.17
C ILE A 386 0.78 -21.02 -4.56
N ILE A 387 1.30 -19.97 -5.18
CA ILE A 387 1.85 -20.04 -6.54
C ILE A 387 3.09 -20.92 -6.56
N GLN A 388 4.03 -20.73 -5.64
CA GLN A 388 5.26 -21.53 -5.56
C GLN A 388 4.94 -23.02 -5.32
N LYS A 389 4.00 -23.31 -4.40
CA LYS A 389 3.60 -24.69 -4.10
C LYS A 389 2.93 -25.38 -5.30
N SER A 390 2.05 -24.67 -6.01
CA SER A 390 1.41 -25.19 -7.23
C SER A 390 2.44 -25.43 -8.32
N ALA A 391 3.28 -24.44 -8.62
CA ALA A 391 4.31 -24.52 -9.64
C ALA A 391 5.27 -25.69 -9.41
N LYS A 392 5.64 -25.96 -8.16
CA LYS A 392 6.50 -27.11 -7.81
C LYS A 392 5.88 -28.45 -8.19
N THR A 393 4.56 -28.60 -8.11
CA THR A 393 3.88 -29.83 -8.55
C THR A 393 3.89 -30.00 -10.07
N GLU A 394 4.19 -28.93 -10.81
CA GLU A 394 4.31 -28.91 -12.27
C GLU A 394 5.77 -28.94 -12.75
N GLY A 395 6.72 -29.16 -11.82
CA GLY A 395 8.14 -29.18 -12.13
C GLY A 395 8.80 -27.81 -12.25
N LEU A 396 8.10 -26.74 -11.84
CA LEU A 396 8.61 -25.37 -11.81
C LEU A 396 9.05 -25.03 -10.39
N ASP A 397 10.34 -25.12 -10.07
CA ASP A 397 10.87 -24.85 -8.73
C ASP A 397 11.50 -23.43 -8.68
N PHE A 398 10.78 -22.50 -8.06
CA PHE A 398 11.24 -21.12 -7.91
C PHE A 398 12.28 -20.99 -6.80
N GLU A 399 13.31 -20.21 -7.05
CA GLU A 399 14.20 -19.72 -5.99
C GLU A 399 13.45 -18.71 -5.12
N THR A 400 13.53 -18.93 -3.80
CA THR A 400 12.93 -18.03 -2.80
C THR A 400 13.93 -17.76 -1.65
N ASP A 401 13.76 -16.61 -1.00
CA ASP A 401 14.51 -16.33 0.22
C ASP A 401 13.97 -17.15 1.42
N LYS A 402 14.64 -17.05 2.57
CA LYS A 402 14.27 -17.76 3.82
C LYS A 402 12.87 -17.39 4.34
N LYS A 403 12.27 -16.30 3.85
CA LYS A 403 10.93 -15.81 4.22
C LYS A 403 9.87 -16.17 3.18
N GLY A 404 10.25 -16.82 2.07
CA GLY A 404 9.36 -17.25 1.00
C GLY A 404 9.08 -16.19 -0.06
N TYR A 405 9.82 -15.06 -0.10
CA TYR A 405 9.75 -14.09 -1.18
C TYR A 405 10.50 -14.63 -2.41
N PHE A 406 9.99 -14.33 -3.62
CA PHE A 406 10.68 -14.69 -4.85
C PHE A 406 12.05 -14.01 -4.93
N THR A 407 13.08 -14.80 -5.22
CA THR A 407 14.39 -14.28 -5.63
C THR A 407 14.30 -13.89 -7.10
N VAL A 408 14.70 -12.67 -7.43
CA VAL A 408 14.61 -12.13 -8.79
C VAL A 408 15.87 -11.33 -9.14
N ASN A 409 16.13 -11.22 -10.43
CA ASN A 409 17.11 -10.24 -10.92
C ASN A 409 16.67 -8.82 -10.54
N GLU A 410 17.52 -8.02 -9.96
CA GLU A 410 17.16 -6.68 -9.45
C GLU A 410 16.79 -5.68 -10.55
N GLU A 411 17.35 -5.82 -11.76
CA GLU A 411 17.12 -4.92 -12.87
C GLU A 411 15.94 -5.36 -13.73
N THR A 412 15.84 -6.66 -14.06
CA THR A 412 14.83 -7.20 -14.98
C THR A 412 13.60 -7.71 -14.25
N ARG A 413 13.70 -8.00 -12.93
CA ARG A 413 12.67 -8.65 -12.13
C ARG A 413 12.33 -10.09 -12.57
N GLU A 414 13.17 -10.69 -13.43
CA GLU A 414 13.01 -12.07 -13.85
C GLU A 414 13.33 -13.03 -12.69
N THR A 415 12.52 -14.08 -12.56
CA THR A 415 12.72 -15.15 -11.56
C THR A 415 13.75 -16.17 -12.03
N SER A 416 14.00 -17.22 -11.24
CA SER A 416 14.80 -18.38 -11.68
C SER A 416 14.19 -19.15 -12.85
N ILE A 417 12.93 -18.89 -13.21
CA ILE A 417 12.23 -19.54 -14.32
C ILE A 417 12.07 -18.54 -15.48
N PRO A 418 12.64 -18.83 -16.65
CA PRO A 418 12.56 -17.97 -17.81
C PRO A 418 11.13 -17.58 -18.18
N THR A 419 10.93 -16.35 -18.64
CA THR A 419 9.64 -15.77 -19.03
C THR A 419 8.66 -15.49 -17.89
N ILE A 420 9.08 -15.78 -16.65
CA ILE A 420 8.30 -15.48 -15.44
C ILE A 420 9.03 -14.44 -14.61
N PHE A 421 8.35 -13.34 -14.35
CA PHE A 421 8.84 -12.17 -13.62
C PHE A 421 8.09 -12.03 -12.29
N ALA A 422 8.69 -11.43 -11.28
CA ALA A 422 8.00 -11.14 -10.03
C ALA A 422 8.37 -9.76 -9.47
N GLY A 423 7.39 -9.09 -8.86
CA GLY A 423 7.61 -7.75 -8.31
C GLY A 423 6.51 -7.30 -7.35
N GLY A 424 6.69 -6.10 -6.78
CA GLY A 424 5.88 -5.65 -5.66
C GLY A 424 6.20 -6.40 -4.38
N ASP A 425 5.23 -6.48 -3.45
CA ASP A 425 5.48 -7.04 -2.13
C ASP A 425 5.75 -8.56 -2.11
N VAL A 426 5.53 -9.28 -3.19
CA VAL A 426 5.87 -10.72 -3.30
C VAL A 426 7.36 -10.95 -3.59
N ALA A 427 8.05 -9.91 -4.12
CA ALA A 427 9.48 -9.86 -4.36
C ALA A 427 9.98 -8.43 -4.05
N PRO A 428 10.03 -8.02 -2.77
CA PRO A 428 10.18 -6.63 -2.38
C PRO A 428 11.57 -6.07 -2.72
N VAL A 429 11.60 -4.77 -3.05
CA VAL A 429 12.82 -3.96 -3.12
C VAL A 429 12.69 -2.86 -2.07
N GLY A 430 13.52 -2.91 -1.04
CA GLY A 430 13.43 -1.95 0.07
C GLY A 430 12.15 -2.11 0.89
N THR A 431 11.53 -0.98 1.27
CA THR A 431 10.31 -0.98 2.08
C THR A 431 9.07 -1.22 1.25
N SER A 432 8.15 -2.08 1.73
CA SER A 432 6.85 -2.32 1.11
C SER A 432 5.97 -1.07 1.19
N ASN A 433 5.73 -0.44 0.04
CA ASN A 433 4.81 0.68 -0.13
C ASN A 433 4.37 0.80 -1.60
N ALA A 434 3.33 1.60 -1.86
CA ALA A 434 2.71 1.70 -3.18
C ALA A 434 3.71 2.09 -4.29
N ILE A 435 4.54 3.12 -4.06
CA ILE A 435 5.45 3.63 -5.08
C ILE A 435 6.61 2.66 -5.39
N ASN A 436 7.11 1.91 -4.39
CA ASN A 436 8.13 0.89 -4.63
C ASN A 436 7.56 -0.31 -5.41
N ALA A 437 6.32 -0.69 -5.11
CA ALA A 437 5.62 -1.71 -5.88
C ALA A 437 5.40 -1.27 -7.34
N MET A 438 5.04 -0.01 -7.58
CA MET A 438 4.96 0.58 -8.92
C MET A 438 6.30 0.55 -9.64
N GLY A 439 7.38 0.93 -8.96
CA GLY A 439 8.75 0.87 -9.50
C GLY A 439 9.15 -0.55 -9.94
N ALA A 440 8.80 -1.56 -9.15
CA ALA A 440 9.01 -2.96 -9.53
C ALA A 440 8.17 -3.35 -10.76
N GLY A 441 6.92 -2.90 -10.83
CA GLY A 441 6.05 -3.11 -12.00
C GLY A 441 6.61 -2.49 -13.27
N LYS A 442 7.18 -1.27 -13.20
CA LYS A 442 7.83 -0.60 -14.35
C LYS A 442 9.07 -1.36 -14.84
N LYS A 443 9.93 -1.80 -13.91
CA LYS A 443 11.12 -2.59 -14.25
C LYS A 443 10.72 -3.90 -14.95
N ALA A 444 9.74 -4.62 -14.38
CA ALA A 444 9.23 -5.85 -14.96
C ALA A 444 8.62 -5.61 -16.36
N ALA A 445 7.79 -4.59 -16.51
CA ALA A 445 7.17 -4.26 -17.79
C ALA A 445 8.21 -3.95 -18.87
N LYS A 446 9.24 -3.18 -18.52
CA LYS A 446 10.35 -2.88 -19.45
C LYS A 446 11.06 -4.17 -19.90
N ALA A 447 11.46 -5.02 -18.95
CA ALA A 447 12.16 -6.26 -19.24
C ALA A 447 11.29 -7.26 -20.04
N ILE A 448 10.00 -7.37 -19.70
CA ILE A 448 9.05 -8.18 -20.47
C ILE A 448 8.92 -7.65 -21.90
N ASN A 449 8.81 -6.34 -22.09
CA ASN A 449 8.73 -5.76 -23.44
C ASN A 449 10.01 -6.05 -24.24
N GLU A 450 11.20 -5.84 -23.68
CA GLU A 450 12.48 -6.15 -24.32
C GLU A 450 12.59 -7.64 -24.71
N TYR A 451 12.16 -8.54 -23.81
CA TYR A 451 12.09 -9.97 -24.09
C TYR A 451 11.14 -10.27 -25.27
N LEU A 452 9.92 -9.73 -25.26
CA LEU A 452 8.91 -10.00 -26.30
C LEU A 452 9.30 -9.40 -27.65
N GLU A 453 10.02 -8.29 -27.67
CA GLU A 453 10.59 -7.71 -28.90
C GLU A 453 11.71 -8.59 -29.49
N SER A 454 12.47 -9.30 -28.66
CA SER A 454 13.51 -10.21 -29.11
C SER A 454 12.98 -11.48 -29.76
N LEU A 455 11.67 -11.77 -29.61
CA LEU A 455 10.98 -12.89 -30.25
C LEU A 455 10.45 -12.58 -31.67
N LYS A 456 10.68 -11.37 -32.17
CA LYS A 456 10.36 -10.97 -33.54
C LYS A 456 11.48 -11.43 -34.46
#